data_529a1f19c766b3f69c3591b9f65dd6d7
#
_entry.id   529a1f19c766b3f69c3591b9f65dd6d7
#
_cell.length_a   1.000
_cell.length_b   1.000
_cell.length_c   1.000
_cell.angle_alpha   90.00
_cell.angle_beta   90.00
_cell.angle_gamma   90.00
#
_symmetry.space_group_name_H-M   'P 1'
#
loop_
_entity.id
_entity.type
_entity.pdbx_description
1 polymer ?
#
loop_
_entity_poly.entity_id
_entity_poly.type
_entity_poly.pdbx_seq_one_letter_code
_entity_poly.pdbx_strand_id
1 'polypeptide(L)'
;MDQQNFYKSKNKLIKLFKADGRWLRIPENKGECVVLSDLHNDGRTLDFIIDTYLVNSKDAKIVICGDYGDRSPSSWLSKPTATLDSLLKLKLKYPDRIFMLMGNHDLNPSKYQNFMPCEFWHSLSEHDEGFYTEILESLPVVTTFENGVIMTHGVLPSSAIFDDFDLASIALMESLWSDYTEDVPVKTDSIRKQKGLDDFKRSMDSFNCNVLIKGHNPYAPLRMFDNKCVTLQTTRVFEGVCGRHIAIVDLGKPVSDVNDIKLVDLGILHGK
;
A
#
# COMPACT_ATOMS: atom_id res chain seq x y z
N MET A 1 0.25 -24.49 0.96
CA MET A 1 -1.21 -24.58 1.22
C MET A 1 -1.88 -24.81 -0.12
N ASP A 2 -2.67 -25.88 -0.25
CA ASP A 2 -3.48 -26.10 -1.45
C ASP A 2 -4.64 -25.10 -1.57
N GLN A 3 -5.24 -25.02 -2.75
CA GLN A 3 -6.26 -24.01 -3.06
C GLN A 3 -7.51 -24.15 -2.19
N GLN A 4 -7.96 -25.38 -1.90
CA GLN A 4 -9.15 -25.60 -1.07
C GLN A 4 -8.95 -25.11 0.36
N ASN A 5 -7.78 -25.37 0.95
CA ASN A 5 -7.43 -24.89 2.27
C ASN A 5 -7.21 -23.37 2.31
N PHE A 6 -6.76 -22.80 1.19
CA PHE A 6 -6.64 -21.34 1.06
C PHE A 6 -8.02 -20.66 1.13
N TYR A 7 -9.01 -21.14 0.37
CA TYR A 7 -10.38 -20.58 0.45
C TYR A 7 -11.00 -20.74 1.84
N LYS A 8 -10.76 -21.87 2.53
CA LYS A 8 -11.20 -22.06 3.91
C LYS A 8 -10.60 -21.06 4.91
N SER A 9 -9.49 -20.42 4.55
CA SER A 9 -8.83 -19.43 5.42
C SER A 9 -9.43 -18.02 5.35
N LYS A 10 -10.43 -17.75 4.49
CA LYS A 10 -11.07 -16.43 4.32
C LYS A 10 -11.44 -15.77 5.63
N ASN A 11 -12.22 -16.45 6.45
CA ASN A 11 -12.68 -15.90 7.74
C ASN A 11 -11.51 -15.58 8.69
N LYS A 12 -10.43 -16.36 8.64
CA LYS A 12 -9.23 -16.09 9.42
C LYS A 12 -8.53 -14.83 8.95
N LEU A 13 -8.41 -14.63 7.62
CA LEU A 13 -7.82 -13.42 7.03
C LEU A 13 -8.64 -12.19 7.38
N ILE A 14 -9.96 -12.24 7.18
CA ILE A 14 -10.87 -11.14 7.55
C ILE A 14 -10.74 -10.79 9.03
N LYS A 15 -10.67 -11.81 9.91
CA LYS A 15 -10.47 -11.57 11.35
C LYS A 15 -9.15 -10.88 11.66
N LEU A 16 -8.06 -11.26 10.98
CA LEU A 16 -6.75 -10.61 11.14
C LEU A 16 -6.81 -9.15 10.72
N PHE A 17 -7.34 -8.84 9.53
CA PHE A 17 -7.43 -7.47 9.05
C PHE A 17 -8.40 -6.60 9.85
N LYS A 18 -9.53 -7.15 10.29
CA LYS A 18 -10.46 -6.43 11.19
C LYS A 18 -9.85 -6.15 12.57
N ALA A 19 -8.95 -7.00 13.05
CA ALA A 19 -8.20 -6.74 14.28
C ALA A 19 -7.18 -5.60 14.09
N ASP A 20 -6.62 -5.45 12.87
CA ASP A 20 -5.77 -4.33 12.50
C ASP A 20 -6.53 -2.98 12.48
N GLY A 21 -7.86 -3.00 12.27
CA GLY A 21 -8.70 -1.81 12.14
C GLY A 21 -8.47 -1.03 10.85
N ARG A 22 -9.10 0.14 10.69
CA ARG A 22 -8.86 1.02 9.53
C ARG A 22 -7.60 1.87 9.69
N TRP A 23 -7.22 2.14 10.90
CA TRP A 23 -5.96 2.78 11.25
C TRP A 23 -5.13 1.80 12.10
N LEU A 24 -4.23 1.12 11.45
CA LEU A 24 -3.30 0.21 12.11
C LEU A 24 -2.18 1.00 12.79
N ARG A 25 -2.03 0.81 14.09
CA ARG A 25 -0.91 1.34 14.86
C ARG A 25 0.06 0.20 15.16
N ILE A 26 1.27 0.31 14.66
CA ILE A 26 2.34 -0.66 14.91
C ILE A 26 3.22 -0.13 16.05
N PRO A 27 3.10 -0.70 17.26
CA PRO A 27 3.71 -0.13 18.47
C PRO A 27 5.18 -0.51 18.64
N GLU A 28 5.73 -1.32 17.75
CA GLU A 28 7.11 -1.75 17.84
C GLU A 28 8.08 -0.61 17.60
N ASN A 29 9.05 -0.49 18.52
CA ASN A 29 10.08 0.53 18.53
C ASN A 29 11.49 -0.05 18.31
N LYS A 30 11.59 -1.21 17.64
CA LYS A 30 12.86 -1.84 17.30
C LYS A 30 12.73 -2.70 16.05
N GLY A 31 13.87 -2.91 15.37
CA GLY A 31 13.93 -3.65 14.12
C GLY A 31 13.68 -2.76 12.92
N GLU A 32 13.59 -3.39 11.76
CA GLU A 32 13.37 -2.69 10.50
C GLU A 32 11.99 -3.02 9.91
N CYS A 33 11.38 -2.03 9.28
CA CYS A 33 10.21 -2.23 8.45
C CYS A 33 10.53 -1.86 7.00
N VAL A 34 10.27 -2.78 6.10
CA VAL A 34 10.34 -2.56 4.65
C VAL A 34 8.97 -2.12 4.17
N VAL A 35 8.90 -0.94 3.56
CA VAL A 35 7.66 -0.38 3.01
C VAL A 35 7.74 -0.42 1.50
N LEU A 36 6.70 -0.96 0.88
CA LEU A 36 6.53 -1.04 -0.57
C LEU A 36 5.10 -0.65 -0.97
N SER A 37 4.91 -0.32 -2.25
CA SER A 37 3.61 0.09 -2.77
C SER A 37 3.45 -0.36 -4.22
N ASP A 38 2.20 -0.42 -4.69
CA ASP A 38 1.88 -0.66 -6.10
C ASP A 38 2.60 -1.89 -6.67
N LEU A 39 2.21 -3.07 -6.23
CA LEU A 39 2.79 -4.33 -6.72
C LEU A 39 2.24 -4.73 -8.10
N HIS A 40 0.96 -4.46 -8.38
CA HIS A 40 0.35 -4.73 -9.67
C HIS A 40 0.73 -6.12 -10.22
N ASN A 41 0.50 -7.13 -9.43
CA ASN A 41 0.81 -8.54 -9.74
C ASN A 41 2.30 -8.82 -10.08
N ASP A 42 3.24 -7.98 -9.67
CA ASP A 42 4.68 -8.21 -9.85
C ASP A 42 5.24 -9.19 -8.79
N GLY A 43 4.95 -10.47 -8.96
CA GLY A 43 5.37 -11.52 -8.05
C GLY A 43 6.88 -11.69 -7.94
N ARG A 44 7.65 -11.44 -9.02
CA ARG A 44 9.12 -11.53 -8.95
C ARG A 44 9.72 -10.47 -8.03
N THR A 45 9.19 -9.25 -8.08
CA THR A 45 9.63 -8.20 -7.16
C THR A 45 9.24 -8.53 -5.73
N LEU A 46 8.02 -9.07 -5.52
CA LEU A 46 7.60 -9.53 -4.19
C LEU A 46 8.52 -10.64 -3.67
N ASP A 47 8.78 -11.69 -4.45
CA ASP A 47 9.64 -12.83 -4.06
C ASP A 47 11.02 -12.33 -3.65
N PHE A 48 11.64 -11.44 -4.46
CA PHE A 48 12.93 -10.84 -4.14
C PHE A 48 12.91 -10.12 -2.78
N ILE A 49 11.88 -9.32 -2.50
CA ILE A 49 11.75 -8.57 -1.25
C ILE A 49 11.56 -9.52 -0.05
N ILE A 50 10.71 -10.53 -0.21
CA ILE A 50 10.45 -11.53 0.83
C ILE A 50 11.73 -12.30 1.17
N ASP A 51 12.46 -12.79 0.17
CA ASP A 51 13.68 -13.55 0.37
C ASP A 51 14.78 -12.68 0.98
N THR A 52 14.92 -11.43 0.54
CA THR A 52 15.96 -10.53 1.03
C THR A 52 15.72 -10.07 2.46
N TYR A 53 14.49 -9.68 2.80
CA TYR A 53 14.22 -8.97 4.05
C TYR A 53 13.41 -9.77 5.06
N LEU A 54 12.42 -10.56 4.64
CA LEU A 54 11.54 -11.25 5.58
C LEU A 54 12.14 -12.58 6.06
N VAL A 55 12.68 -13.38 5.14
CA VAL A 55 13.20 -14.73 5.45
C VAL A 55 14.51 -14.63 6.21
N ASN A 56 15.38 -13.70 5.83
CA ASN A 56 16.72 -13.53 6.41
C ASN A 56 16.73 -12.74 7.73
N SER A 57 15.60 -12.16 8.14
CA SER A 57 15.47 -11.46 9.42
C SER A 57 14.29 -12.00 10.23
N LYS A 58 14.48 -12.23 11.53
CA LYS A 58 13.40 -12.69 12.42
C LYS A 58 12.45 -11.55 12.82
N ASP A 59 12.95 -10.33 12.85
CA ASP A 59 12.24 -9.16 13.41
C ASP A 59 11.77 -8.18 12.32
N ALA A 60 12.20 -8.36 11.07
CA ALA A 60 11.76 -7.48 9.98
C ALA A 60 10.27 -7.58 9.72
N LYS A 61 9.65 -6.43 9.51
CA LYS A 61 8.25 -6.26 9.11
C LYS A 61 8.18 -5.80 7.65
N ILE A 62 7.06 -6.05 7.03
CA ILE A 62 6.75 -5.54 5.68
C ILE A 62 5.39 -4.87 5.72
N VAL A 63 5.32 -3.63 5.24
CA VAL A 63 4.07 -2.91 4.97
C VAL A 63 3.93 -2.73 3.47
N ILE A 64 2.76 -3.04 2.92
CA ILE A 64 2.44 -2.84 1.51
C ILE A 64 1.29 -1.84 1.41
N CYS A 65 1.53 -0.72 0.71
CA CYS A 65 0.59 0.38 0.61
C CYS A 65 -0.42 0.22 -0.53
N GLY A 66 -0.97 -0.99 -0.74
CA GLY A 66 -2.07 -1.25 -1.68
C GLY A 66 -1.65 -1.60 -3.10
N ASP A 67 -2.67 -1.77 -3.95
CA ASP A 67 -2.58 -2.09 -5.38
C ASP A 67 -1.84 -3.41 -5.65
N TYR A 68 -2.47 -4.51 -5.22
CA TYR A 68 -1.89 -5.85 -5.32
C TYR A 68 -2.07 -6.50 -6.68
N GLY A 69 -3.22 -6.27 -7.31
CA GLY A 69 -3.61 -6.79 -8.61
C GLY A 69 -3.49 -5.77 -9.73
N ASP A 70 -4.15 -6.06 -10.84
CA ASP A 70 -4.17 -5.28 -12.07
C ASP A 70 -2.79 -5.03 -12.72
N ARG A 71 -2.77 -4.64 -13.99
CA ARG A 71 -1.55 -4.16 -14.70
C ARG A 71 -0.33 -5.07 -14.56
N SER A 72 -0.47 -6.39 -14.67
CA SER A 72 0.67 -7.32 -14.57
C SER A 72 1.84 -6.91 -15.48
N PRO A 73 3.09 -6.99 -14.99
CA PRO A 73 4.26 -6.77 -15.86
C PRO A 73 4.26 -7.73 -17.04
N SER A 74 4.57 -7.27 -18.24
CA SER A 74 4.61 -8.07 -19.48
C SER A 74 5.57 -9.27 -19.39
N SER A 75 6.59 -9.17 -18.54
CA SER A 75 7.55 -10.25 -18.27
C SER A 75 7.07 -11.27 -17.23
N TRP A 76 5.88 -11.07 -16.65
CA TRP A 76 5.32 -11.92 -15.59
C TRP A 76 4.09 -12.66 -16.10
N LEU A 77 4.32 -13.86 -16.64
CA LEU A 77 3.26 -14.75 -17.15
C LEU A 77 2.67 -15.57 -16.00
N SER A 78 1.88 -14.93 -15.16
CA SER A 78 1.21 -15.58 -14.04
C SER A 78 -0.27 -15.20 -14.02
N LYS A 79 -1.08 -15.99 -13.28
CA LYS A 79 -2.49 -15.63 -13.10
C LYS A 79 -2.64 -14.28 -12.39
N PRO A 80 -3.69 -13.50 -12.67
CA PRO A 80 -3.88 -12.17 -12.08
C PRO A 80 -3.92 -12.13 -10.54
N THR A 81 -4.25 -13.24 -9.89
CA THR A 81 -4.31 -13.34 -8.43
C THR A 81 -3.00 -13.75 -7.77
N ALA A 82 -1.96 -14.09 -8.55
CA ALA A 82 -0.77 -14.80 -8.01
C ALA A 82 -0.06 -14.04 -6.89
N THR A 83 0.16 -12.75 -7.07
CA THR A 83 0.85 -11.91 -6.09
C THR A 83 0.00 -11.71 -4.84
N LEU A 84 -1.30 -11.42 -5.01
CA LEU A 84 -2.23 -11.30 -3.88
C LEU A 84 -2.37 -12.61 -3.11
N ASP A 85 -2.51 -13.76 -3.79
CA ASP A 85 -2.54 -15.08 -3.14
C ASP A 85 -1.30 -15.34 -2.29
N SER A 86 -0.13 -14.96 -2.80
CA SER A 86 1.15 -15.10 -2.08
C SER A 86 1.18 -14.24 -0.82
N LEU A 87 0.75 -12.98 -0.92
CA LEU A 87 0.66 -12.06 0.21
C LEU A 87 -0.32 -12.53 1.28
N LEU A 88 -1.52 -12.98 0.89
CA LEU A 88 -2.50 -13.50 1.83
C LEU A 88 -2.01 -14.76 2.57
N LYS A 89 -1.28 -15.64 1.87
CA LYS A 89 -0.61 -16.79 2.49
C LYS A 89 0.52 -16.36 3.45
N LEU A 90 1.27 -15.31 3.09
CA LEU A 90 2.29 -14.73 3.97
C LEU A 90 1.65 -14.07 5.20
N LYS A 91 0.54 -13.34 5.07
CA LYS A 91 -0.22 -12.79 6.22
C LYS A 91 -0.68 -13.90 7.17
N LEU A 92 -1.16 -15.02 6.65
CA LEU A 92 -1.53 -16.18 7.48
C LEU A 92 -0.34 -16.81 8.22
N LYS A 93 0.84 -16.82 7.59
CA LYS A 93 2.07 -17.40 8.14
C LYS A 93 2.78 -16.46 9.11
N TYR A 94 2.74 -15.17 8.84
CA TYR A 94 3.43 -14.11 9.57
C TYR A 94 2.48 -12.95 9.91
N PRO A 95 1.42 -13.19 10.73
CA PRO A 95 0.35 -12.22 10.95
C PRO A 95 0.85 -10.89 11.54
N ASP A 96 1.91 -10.92 12.36
CA ASP A 96 2.46 -9.76 13.04
C ASP A 96 3.67 -9.14 12.30
N ARG A 97 3.92 -9.60 11.07
CA ARG A 97 5.07 -9.13 10.26
C ARG A 97 4.69 -8.68 8.86
N ILE A 98 3.53 -9.10 8.35
CA ILE A 98 3.00 -8.69 7.05
C ILE A 98 1.77 -7.82 7.29
N PHE A 99 1.84 -6.58 6.82
CA PHE A 99 0.77 -5.60 6.93
C PHE A 99 0.40 -5.10 5.54
N MET A 100 -0.89 -5.06 5.25
CA MET A 100 -1.42 -4.75 3.94
C MET A 100 -2.42 -3.62 4.07
N LEU A 101 -2.23 -2.54 3.31
CA LEU A 101 -3.16 -1.42 3.23
C LEU A 101 -4.04 -1.53 1.98
N MET A 102 -5.15 -0.84 1.98
CA MET A 102 -6.06 -0.77 0.83
C MET A 102 -5.55 0.23 -0.19
N GLY A 103 -5.49 -0.19 -1.47
CA GLY A 103 -5.28 0.68 -2.63
C GLY A 103 -6.57 0.88 -3.42
N ASN A 104 -6.56 1.77 -4.39
CA ASN A 104 -7.75 2.04 -5.19
C ASN A 104 -8.10 0.88 -6.16
N HIS A 105 -7.12 0.11 -6.63
CA HIS A 105 -7.35 -1.09 -7.44
C HIS A 105 -7.82 -2.30 -6.62
N ASP A 106 -7.75 -2.23 -5.30
CA ASP A 106 -8.18 -3.30 -4.40
C ASP A 106 -9.69 -3.27 -4.11
N LEU A 107 -10.38 -2.20 -4.51
CA LEU A 107 -11.84 -2.10 -4.40
C LEU A 107 -12.55 -2.75 -5.58
N ASN A 108 -13.61 -3.53 -5.30
CA ASN A 108 -14.41 -4.18 -6.33
C ASN A 108 -15.14 -3.14 -7.20
N PRO A 109 -14.85 -3.04 -8.50
CA PRO A 109 -15.44 -2.04 -9.39
C PRO A 109 -16.96 -2.19 -9.56
N SER A 110 -17.50 -3.39 -9.40
CA SER A 110 -18.94 -3.64 -9.46
C SER A 110 -19.70 -2.99 -8.29
N LYS A 111 -19.02 -2.75 -7.16
CA LYS A 111 -19.61 -2.12 -5.97
C LYS A 111 -19.32 -0.62 -5.88
N TYR A 112 -18.12 -0.20 -6.28
CA TYR A 112 -17.59 1.13 -5.96
C TYR A 112 -17.35 2.02 -7.19
N GLN A 113 -17.89 1.67 -8.36
CA GLN A 113 -17.76 2.43 -9.61
C GLN A 113 -16.30 2.81 -9.91
N ASN A 114 -15.41 1.86 -9.79
CA ASN A 114 -13.98 2.07 -9.99
C ASN A 114 -13.67 2.41 -11.45
N PHE A 115 -12.72 3.29 -11.64
CA PHE A 115 -12.27 3.71 -12.96
C PHE A 115 -11.00 2.92 -13.33
N MET A 116 -11.08 2.17 -14.37
CA MET A 116 -10.12 1.37 -15.11
C MET A 116 -8.61 1.58 -14.84
N PRO A 117 -7.75 0.56 -15.00
CA PRO A 117 -8.08 -0.81 -15.42
C PRO A 117 -8.58 -1.68 -14.27
N CYS A 118 -9.33 -2.74 -14.59
CA CYS A 118 -9.91 -3.69 -13.64
C CYS A 118 -9.63 -5.14 -14.08
N GLU A 119 -8.47 -5.41 -14.66
CA GLU A 119 -8.10 -6.70 -15.24
C GLU A 119 -8.15 -7.83 -14.21
N PHE A 120 -7.68 -7.54 -12.98
CA PHE A 120 -7.76 -8.48 -11.87
C PHE A 120 -9.21 -8.92 -11.63
N TRP A 121 -10.12 -7.97 -11.42
CA TRP A 121 -11.52 -8.23 -11.11
C TRP A 121 -12.25 -8.93 -12.25
N HIS A 122 -12.03 -8.48 -13.49
CA HIS A 122 -12.63 -9.09 -14.69
C HIS A 122 -12.14 -10.53 -14.96
N SER A 123 -10.99 -10.92 -14.41
CA SER A 123 -10.46 -12.28 -14.55
C SER A 123 -11.04 -13.28 -13.57
N LEU A 124 -11.81 -12.83 -12.58
CA LEU A 124 -12.33 -13.66 -11.51
C LEU A 124 -13.64 -14.34 -11.90
N SER A 125 -13.85 -15.54 -11.36
CA SER A 125 -15.19 -16.13 -11.30
C SER A 125 -16.02 -15.41 -10.23
N GLU A 126 -17.34 -15.49 -10.29
CA GLU A 126 -18.25 -14.92 -9.27
C GLU A 126 -17.90 -15.39 -7.84
N HIS A 127 -17.55 -16.66 -7.69
CA HIS A 127 -17.09 -17.21 -6.41
C HIS A 127 -15.80 -16.55 -5.91
N ASP A 128 -14.81 -16.37 -6.81
CA ASP A 128 -13.53 -15.77 -6.48
C ASP A 128 -13.69 -14.26 -6.21
N GLU A 129 -14.53 -13.57 -6.99
CA GLU A 129 -14.86 -12.17 -6.77
C GLU A 129 -15.39 -11.95 -5.35
N GLY A 130 -16.36 -12.76 -4.91
CA GLY A 130 -16.87 -12.69 -3.53
C GLY A 130 -15.80 -12.99 -2.47
N PHE A 131 -14.90 -13.94 -2.74
CA PHE A 131 -13.80 -14.27 -1.84
C PHE A 131 -12.85 -13.08 -1.64
N TYR A 132 -12.35 -12.48 -2.73
CA TYR A 132 -11.40 -11.37 -2.64
C TYR A 132 -12.06 -10.07 -2.17
N THR A 133 -13.30 -9.78 -2.59
CA THR A 133 -14.05 -8.60 -2.15
C THR A 133 -14.09 -8.51 -0.62
N GLU A 134 -14.55 -9.55 0.06
CA GLU A 134 -14.69 -9.53 1.52
C GLU A 134 -13.34 -9.38 2.25
N ILE A 135 -12.27 -9.96 1.70
CA ILE A 135 -10.93 -9.85 2.27
C ILE A 135 -10.39 -8.43 2.08
N LEU A 136 -10.42 -7.92 0.85
CA LEU A 136 -9.85 -6.61 0.52
C LEU A 136 -10.63 -5.46 1.16
N GLU A 137 -11.95 -5.59 1.28
CA GLU A 137 -12.79 -4.65 2.04
C GLU A 137 -12.45 -4.61 3.54
N SER A 138 -11.76 -5.59 4.08
CA SER A 138 -11.37 -5.61 5.50
C SER A 138 -9.99 -5.00 5.78
N LEU A 139 -9.26 -4.55 4.75
CA LEU A 139 -7.92 -3.98 4.89
C LEU A 139 -7.91 -2.64 5.64
N PRO A 140 -6.85 -2.34 6.39
CA PRO A 140 -6.54 -1.00 6.87
C PRO A 140 -6.37 0.00 5.72
N VAL A 141 -6.56 1.28 6.01
CA VAL A 141 -6.35 2.40 5.07
C VAL A 141 -5.09 3.18 5.41
N VAL A 142 -4.77 3.27 6.69
CA VAL A 142 -3.61 4.01 7.21
C VAL A 142 -2.85 3.14 8.20
N THR A 143 -1.53 3.29 8.19
CA THR A 143 -0.65 2.67 9.20
C THR A 143 0.30 3.72 9.78
N THR A 144 0.55 3.66 11.08
CA THR A 144 1.51 4.53 11.75
C THR A 144 2.51 3.74 12.59
N PHE A 145 3.74 4.28 12.66
CA PHE A 145 4.74 3.88 13.63
C PHE A 145 4.90 4.95 14.70
N GLU A 146 5.28 4.55 15.91
CA GLU A 146 5.54 5.49 17.02
C GLU A 146 6.70 6.46 16.76
N ASN A 147 7.58 6.16 15.80
CA ASN A 147 8.73 6.97 15.43
C ASN A 147 8.41 8.17 14.52
N GLY A 148 7.14 8.42 14.21
CA GLY A 148 6.71 9.59 13.43
C GLY A 148 6.41 9.30 11.95
N VAL A 149 6.43 8.04 11.51
CA VAL A 149 6.09 7.66 10.13
C VAL A 149 4.63 7.26 10.02
N ILE A 150 3.97 7.74 8.96
CA ILE A 150 2.62 7.36 8.56
C ILE A 150 2.61 6.86 7.12
N MET A 151 1.77 5.89 6.82
CA MET A 151 1.65 5.27 5.50
C MET A 151 0.19 5.19 5.06
N THR A 152 -0.04 5.43 3.78
CA THR A 152 -1.33 5.26 3.10
C THR A 152 -1.08 4.96 1.61
N HIS A 153 -2.12 4.63 0.85
CA HIS A 153 -1.97 4.44 -0.59
C HIS A 153 -1.89 5.76 -1.36
N GLY A 154 -2.94 6.57 -1.35
CA GLY A 154 -3.04 7.86 -2.08
C GLY A 154 -2.76 9.06 -1.19
N VAL A 155 -3.80 9.70 -0.64
CA VAL A 155 -3.67 10.81 0.30
C VAL A 155 -4.20 10.43 1.68
N LEU A 156 -3.71 11.09 2.71
CA LEU A 156 -4.26 10.92 4.05
C LEU A 156 -5.69 11.47 4.09
N PRO A 157 -6.60 10.80 4.78
CA PRO A 157 -7.90 11.38 5.08
C PRO A 157 -7.78 12.70 5.85
N SER A 158 -8.77 13.54 5.72
CA SER A 158 -8.76 14.90 6.30
C SER A 158 -8.89 14.93 7.82
N SER A 159 -9.24 13.81 8.45
CA SER A 159 -9.33 13.71 9.90
C SER A 159 -8.93 12.33 10.38
N ALA A 160 -8.39 12.25 11.62
CA ALA A 160 -7.99 11.01 12.27
C ALA A 160 -9.17 10.20 12.87
N ILE A 161 -10.42 10.56 12.54
CA ILE A 161 -11.62 9.84 13.01
C ILE A 161 -11.93 8.75 12.01
N PHE A 162 -11.51 7.52 12.31
CA PHE A 162 -11.46 6.42 11.34
C PHE A 162 -12.33 5.21 11.66
N ASP A 163 -12.87 5.14 12.86
CA ASP A 163 -13.44 3.88 13.36
C ASP A 163 -14.70 3.43 12.61
N ASP A 164 -15.36 4.32 11.86
CA ASP A 164 -16.59 4.06 11.10
C ASP A 164 -16.46 4.39 9.59
N PHE A 165 -15.31 4.12 8.98
CA PHE A 165 -15.16 4.33 7.54
C PHE A 165 -16.11 3.42 6.76
N ASP A 166 -17.22 4.00 6.32
CA ASP A 166 -18.03 3.41 5.25
C ASP A 166 -17.19 3.36 3.96
N LEU A 167 -17.07 2.15 3.38
CA LEU A 167 -16.34 1.93 2.14
C LEU A 167 -16.94 2.68 0.95
N ALA A 168 -18.20 3.09 1.03
CA ALA A 168 -18.86 3.95 0.06
C ALA A 168 -18.66 5.46 0.36
N SER A 169 -17.95 5.81 1.45
CA SER A 169 -17.77 7.22 1.81
C SER A 169 -16.90 7.97 0.80
N ILE A 170 -17.30 9.21 0.51
CA ILE A 170 -16.50 10.12 -0.32
C ILE A 170 -15.09 10.31 0.24
N ALA A 171 -14.96 10.35 1.57
CA ALA A 171 -13.67 10.53 2.24
C ALA A 171 -12.70 9.37 1.99
N LEU A 172 -13.18 8.12 1.99
CA LEU A 172 -12.33 6.98 1.63
C LEU A 172 -11.95 7.01 0.16
N MET A 173 -12.92 7.26 -0.73
CA MET A 173 -12.66 7.34 -2.16
C MET A 173 -11.66 8.45 -2.47
N GLU A 174 -11.78 9.62 -1.86
CA GLU A 174 -10.78 10.69 -1.98
C GLU A 174 -9.40 10.26 -1.45
N SER A 175 -9.34 9.54 -0.34
CA SER A 175 -8.07 9.07 0.22
C SER A 175 -7.35 8.09 -0.72
N LEU A 176 -8.08 7.20 -1.38
CA LEU A 176 -7.50 6.20 -2.27
C LEU A 176 -7.17 6.74 -3.67
N TRP A 177 -7.96 7.70 -4.18
CA TRP A 177 -7.87 8.18 -5.57
C TRP A 177 -7.18 9.52 -5.76
N SER A 178 -7.05 10.34 -4.72
CA SER A 178 -6.43 11.66 -4.84
C SER A 178 -4.91 11.59 -4.81
N ASP A 179 -4.29 12.63 -5.33
CA ASP A 179 -2.84 12.81 -5.36
C ASP A 179 -2.41 14.04 -4.55
N TYR A 180 -1.25 13.96 -3.92
CA TYR A 180 -0.55 15.15 -3.46
C TYR A 180 0.24 15.79 -4.61
N THR A 181 0.31 17.12 -4.61
CA THR A 181 1.06 17.90 -5.61
C THR A 181 1.70 19.14 -5.00
N GLU A 182 2.84 19.54 -5.55
CA GLU A 182 3.48 20.85 -5.28
C GLU A 182 3.13 21.87 -6.38
N ASP A 183 2.37 21.47 -7.40
CA ASP A 183 1.91 22.36 -8.47
C ASP A 183 0.91 23.40 -7.96
N VAL A 184 0.98 24.61 -8.53
CA VAL A 184 0.04 25.71 -8.26
C VAL A 184 -0.45 26.27 -9.61
N PRO A 185 -1.75 26.37 -9.85
CA PRO A 185 -2.88 26.04 -8.95
C PRO A 185 -3.14 24.53 -8.83
N VAL A 186 -3.68 24.12 -7.70
CA VAL A 186 -4.10 22.74 -7.44
C VAL A 186 -5.32 22.40 -8.29
N LYS A 187 -5.29 21.26 -9.01
CA LYS A 187 -6.42 20.78 -9.82
C LYS A 187 -7.41 19.99 -8.97
N THR A 188 -8.66 20.42 -8.94
CA THR A 188 -9.72 19.83 -8.09
C THR A 188 -10.90 19.26 -8.88
N ASP A 189 -10.90 19.39 -10.20
CA ASP A 189 -12.00 19.06 -11.09
C ASP A 189 -11.93 17.65 -11.71
N SER A 190 -10.99 16.81 -11.24
CA SER A 190 -10.84 15.45 -11.71
C SER A 190 -11.23 14.43 -10.64
N ILE A 191 -11.43 13.17 -11.05
CA ILE A 191 -11.61 12.02 -10.17
C ILE A 191 -10.38 11.85 -9.27
N ARG A 192 -9.19 12.11 -9.82
CA ARG A 192 -7.91 12.18 -9.10
C ARG A 192 -7.70 13.63 -8.64
N LYS A 193 -8.47 14.04 -7.63
CA LYS A 193 -8.31 15.38 -7.04
C LYS A 193 -6.89 15.55 -6.53
N GLN A 194 -6.33 16.71 -6.79
CA GLN A 194 -5.03 17.06 -6.23
C GLN A 194 -5.21 17.76 -4.88
N LYS A 195 -4.30 17.50 -3.98
CA LYS A 195 -4.20 18.10 -2.64
C LYS A 195 -2.84 18.80 -2.53
N GLY A 196 -2.86 20.08 -2.19
CA GLY A 196 -1.64 20.88 -2.07
C GLY A 196 -0.99 20.79 -0.69
N LEU A 197 0.02 21.65 -0.48
CA LEU A 197 0.81 21.70 0.75
C LEU A 197 -0.03 21.94 2.00
N ASP A 198 -1.05 22.80 1.93
CA ASP A 198 -1.89 23.11 3.10
C ASP A 198 -2.77 21.92 3.50
N ASP A 199 -3.29 21.14 2.51
CA ASP A 199 -4.01 19.91 2.78
C ASP A 199 -3.08 18.87 3.41
N PHE A 200 -1.87 18.73 2.85
CA PHE A 200 -0.85 17.83 3.37
C PHE A 200 -0.51 18.15 4.84
N LYS A 201 -0.20 19.41 5.15
CA LYS A 201 0.14 19.83 6.52
C LYS A 201 -1.01 19.54 7.50
N ARG A 202 -2.26 19.94 7.14
CA ARG A 202 -3.42 19.68 8.01
C ARG A 202 -3.60 18.18 8.30
N SER A 203 -3.42 17.34 7.28
CA SER A 203 -3.52 15.89 7.48
C SER A 203 -2.41 15.37 8.38
N MET A 204 -1.16 15.74 8.13
CA MET A 204 -0.03 15.31 8.96
C MET A 204 -0.18 15.74 10.42
N ASP A 205 -0.63 16.98 10.68
CA ASP A 205 -0.90 17.50 12.01
C ASP A 205 -1.99 16.70 12.73
N SER A 206 -3.07 16.31 12.01
CA SER A 206 -4.18 15.54 12.58
C SER A 206 -3.76 14.14 13.03
N PHE A 207 -2.73 13.57 12.41
CA PHE A 207 -2.16 12.27 12.77
C PHE A 207 -0.95 12.36 13.71
N ASN A 208 -0.46 13.58 13.97
CA ASN A 208 0.75 13.83 14.75
C ASN A 208 1.96 13.03 14.23
N CYS A 209 2.16 13.05 12.91
CA CYS A 209 3.25 12.34 12.23
C CYS A 209 4.15 13.32 11.46
N ASN A 210 5.39 12.93 11.22
CA ASN A 210 6.43 13.77 10.62
C ASN A 210 6.65 13.47 9.14
N VAL A 211 6.55 12.20 8.73
CA VAL A 211 6.85 11.74 7.36
C VAL A 211 5.75 10.82 6.86
N LEU A 212 5.26 11.09 5.64
CA LEU A 212 4.35 10.24 4.89
C LEU A 212 5.12 9.38 3.90
N ILE A 213 4.83 8.08 3.88
CA ILE A 213 5.18 7.16 2.78
C ILE A 213 3.90 6.72 2.08
N LYS A 214 3.83 6.86 0.74
CA LYS A 214 2.66 6.51 -0.06
C LYS A 214 3.03 5.90 -1.40
N GLY A 215 2.04 5.43 -2.15
CA GLY A 215 2.15 4.96 -3.52
C GLY A 215 1.27 5.74 -4.51
N HIS A 216 0.51 5.02 -5.33
CA HIS A 216 -0.58 5.46 -6.19
C HIS A 216 -0.17 6.20 -7.46
N ASN A 217 0.73 7.18 -7.41
CA ASN A 217 1.03 8.06 -8.53
C ASN A 217 2.45 7.84 -9.09
N PRO A 218 2.61 7.14 -10.23
CA PRO A 218 3.92 6.91 -10.85
C PRO A 218 4.55 8.17 -11.46
N TYR A 219 3.78 9.27 -11.58
CA TYR A 219 4.26 10.55 -12.11
C TYR A 219 4.64 11.54 -11.02
N ALA A 220 4.36 11.23 -9.75
CA ALA A 220 4.75 12.09 -8.64
C ALA A 220 6.26 12.05 -8.40
N PRO A 221 6.88 13.14 -7.94
CA PRO A 221 8.24 13.12 -7.47
C PRO A 221 8.44 12.09 -6.34
N LEU A 222 9.61 11.45 -6.31
CA LEU A 222 9.98 10.51 -5.25
C LEU A 222 9.90 11.19 -3.86
N ARG A 223 10.27 12.46 -3.78
CA ARG A 223 10.25 13.27 -2.55
C ARG A 223 9.50 14.57 -2.78
N MET A 224 8.66 14.93 -1.84
CA MET A 224 7.84 16.17 -1.88
C MET A 224 7.79 16.83 -0.50
N PHE A 225 7.30 18.08 -0.48
CA PHE A 225 7.02 18.86 0.72
C PHE A 225 8.23 18.95 1.67
N ASP A 226 9.36 19.45 1.16
CA ASP A 226 10.61 19.58 1.91
C ASP A 226 11.04 18.28 2.60
N ASN A 227 11.02 17.17 1.86
CA ASN A 227 11.33 15.82 2.36
C ASN A 227 10.40 15.32 3.47
N LYS A 228 9.13 15.73 3.48
CA LYS A 228 8.12 15.21 4.41
C LYS A 228 7.23 14.12 3.79
N CYS A 229 7.33 13.89 2.48
CA CYS A 229 6.56 12.87 1.77
C CYS A 229 7.45 12.07 0.80
N VAL A 230 7.28 10.76 0.78
CA VAL A 230 7.86 9.83 -0.20
C VAL A 230 6.74 9.17 -0.99
N THR A 231 6.86 9.17 -2.32
CA THR A 231 5.99 8.38 -3.20
C THR A 231 6.77 7.19 -3.73
N LEU A 232 6.40 5.99 -3.31
CA LEU A 232 7.02 4.74 -3.75
C LEU A 232 6.31 4.17 -4.97
N GLN A 233 7.10 3.63 -5.90
CA GLN A 233 6.64 2.71 -6.95
C GLN A 233 7.54 1.49 -6.92
N THR A 234 6.96 0.33 -6.62
CA THR A 234 7.74 -0.90 -6.43
C THR A 234 7.69 -1.81 -7.64
N THR A 235 6.55 -1.82 -8.35
CA THR A 235 6.31 -2.68 -9.52
C THR A 235 7.17 -2.36 -10.74
N ARG A 236 7.40 -3.37 -11.59
CA ARG A 236 7.99 -3.19 -12.93
C ARG A 236 7.02 -2.67 -13.98
N VAL A 237 5.73 -2.61 -13.69
CA VAL A 237 4.72 -2.10 -14.63
C VAL A 237 5.05 -0.68 -15.10
N PHE A 238 5.61 0.14 -14.23
CA PHE A 238 5.99 1.53 -14.51
C PHE A 238 7.49 1.73 -14.76
N GLU A 239 8.23 0.64 -15.00
CA GLU A 239 9.63 0.72 -15.39
C GLU A 239 9.77 1.53 -16.69
N GLY A 240 10.60 2.57 -16.67
CA GLY A 240 10.70 3.54 -17.77
C GLY A 240 9.81 4.78 -17.61
N VAL A 241 8.87 4.81 -16.69
CA VAL A 241 8.09 6.01 -16.30
C VAL A 241 8.71 6.66 -15.06
N CYS A 242 9.03 5.86 -14.05
CA CYS A 242 9.63 6.31 -12.80
C CYS A 242 10.63 5.30 -12.27
N GLY A 243 11.49 5.74 -11.32
CA GLY A 243 12.36 4.84 -10.58
C GLY A 243 11.57 3.91 -9.65
N ARG A 244 12.07 2.69 -9.46
CA ARG A 244 11.45 1.68 -8.61
C ARG A 244 12.11 1.68 -7.25
N HIS A 245 11.32 1.94 -6.20
CA HIS A 245 11.87 2.10 -4.86
C HIS A 245 11.07 1.33 -3.80
N ILE A 246 11.78 0.96 -2.75
CA ILE A 246 11.22 0.60 -1.44
C ILE A 246 11.85 1.51 -0.38
N ALA A 247 11.18 1.65 0.76
CA ALA A 247 11.73 2.34 1.91
C ALA A 247 12.03 1.35 3.03
N ILE A 248 13.14 1.55 3.75
CA ILE A 248 13.50 0.79 4.95
C ILE A 248 13.52 1.77 6.11
N VAL A 249 12.61 1.56 7.07
CA VAL A 249 12.43 2.38 8.27
C VAL A 249 13.02 1.63 9.46
N ASP A 250 13.99 2.25 10.15
CA ASP A 250 14.47 1.77 11.45
C ASP A 250 13.45 2.19 12.53
N LEU A 251 12.73 1.22 13.07
CA LEU A 251 11.67 1.47 14.05
C LEU A 251 12.21 1.98 15.41
N GLY A 252 13.49 1.76 15.67
CA GLY A 252 14.15 2.22 16.91
C GLY A 252 14.65 3.67 16.87
N LYS A 253 14.52 4.36 15.74
CA LYS A 253 14.99 5.74 15.57
C LYS A 253 13.85 6.68 15.25
N PRO A 254 13.82 7.88 15.85
CA PRO A 254 12.90 8.93 15.44
C PRO A 254 13.09 9.27 13.97
N VAL A 255 11.99 9.52 13.26
CA VAL A 255 11.99 9.97 11.88
C VAL A 255 11.42 11.37 11.84
N SER A 256 12.23 12.33 11.40
CA SER A 256 11.84 13.73 11.27
C SER A 256 11.66 14.16 9.81
N ASP A 257 12.41 13.57 8.90
CA ASP A 257 12.25 13.75 7.45
C ASP A 257 12.68 12.49 6.67
N VAL A 258 12.54 12.52 5.34
CA VAL A 258 12.84 11.38 4.46
C VAL A 258 14.32 10.97 4.48
N ASN A 259 15.25 11.84 4.94
CA ASN A 259 16.67 11.49 5.01
C ASN A 259 16.96 10.52 6.17
N ASP A 260 16.06 10.42 7.16
CA ASP A 260 16.11 9.43 8.23
C ASP A 260 15.66 8.03 7.75
N ILE A 261 15.17 7.91 6.51
CA ILE A 261 14.65 6.68 5.90
C ILE A 261 15.61 6.23 4.79
N LYS A 262 15.96 4.96 4.78
CA LYS A 262 16.77 4.39 3.69
C LYS A 262 15.87 4.06 2.49
N LEU A 263 16.01 4.80 1.40
CA LEU A 263 15.39 4.47 0.11
C LEU A 263 16.33 3.53 -0.67
N VAL A 264 15.78 2.44 -1.20
CA VAL A 264 16.50 1.45 -2.00
C VAL A 264 15.94 1.45 -3.41
N ASP A 265 16.79 1.73 -4.39
CA ASP A 265 16.45 1.65 -5.81
C ASP A 265 16.51 0.18 -6.26
N LEU A 266 15.39 -0.37 -6.71
CA LEU A 266 15.27 -1.74 -7.19
C LEU A 266 15.75 -1.93 -8.64
N GLY A 267 15.85 -0.86 -9.42
CA GLY A 267 16.37 -0.90 -10.79
C GLY A 267 17.83 -1.31 -10.84
N ILE A 268 18.62 -0.98 -9.83
CA ILE A 268 20.03 -1.32 -9.71
C ILE A 268 20.26 -2.80 -9.36
N LEU A 269 19.27 -3.44 -8.74
CA LEU A 269 19.40 -4.81 -8.20
C LEU A 269 19.15 -5.92 -9.23
N HIS A 270 18.60 -5.62 -10.40
CA HIS A 270 18.25 -6.59 -11.44
C HIS A 270 19.25 -6.68 -12.60
N GLY A 271 20.43 -6.09 -12.48
CA GLY A 271 21.52 -6.13 -13.47
C GLY A 271 22.40 -7.38 -13.37
N LYS A 272 21.93 -8.48 -12.78
CA LYS A 272 22.67 -9.78 -12.76
C LYS A 272 21.76 -10.93 -13.16
#